data_028b2b58c4d898ef0b2a85a062dbedc4
#
_entry.id   028b2b58c4d898ef0b2a85a062dbedc4
#
_cell.length_a   1.000
_cell.length_b   1.000
_cell.length_c   1.000
_cell.angle_alpha   90.00
_cell.angle_beta   90.00
_cell.angle_gamma   90.00
#
_symmetry.space_group_name_H-M   'P 1'
#
loop_
_entity.id
_entity.type
_entity.pdbx_description
1 polymer ?
#
loop_
_entity_poly.entity_id
_entity_poly.type
_entity_poly.pdbx_seq_one_letter_code
_entity_poly.pdbx_strand_id
1 'polypeptide(L)'
;MTIERREVSARGIRFSINRGGDEVARAYLYIMGNDLHDAPFGLLEDVYVAESERGAGLGTQLVQDVISAARETGCYKLLATSRTSRPKVHELYERLGFDRYGLEFRMNLSLA
;
A
#
# COMPACT_ATOMS: atom_id res chain seq x y z
N MET A 1 -10.22 15.73 32.02
CA MET A 1 -9.30 14.99 31.11
C MET A 1 -9.08 15.78 29.86
N THR A 2 -7.85 15.95 29.46
CA THR A 2 -7.49 16.66 28.22
C THR A 2 -6.83 15.69 27.26
N ILE A 3 -7.25 15.71 25.98
CA ILE A 3 -6.59 14.95 24.92
C ILE A 3 -5.55 15.86 24.29
N GLU A 4 -4.30 15.49 24.39
CA GLU A 4 -3.20 16.21 23.74
C GLU A 4 -2.96 15.64 22.35
N ARG A 5 -2.55 16.51 21.42
CA ARG A 5 -2.23 16.13 20.04
C ARG A 5 -0.78 16.49 19.74
N ARG A 6 -0.10 15.57 19.08
CA ARG A 6 1.27 15.80 18.61
C ARG A 6 1.44 15.16 17.26
N GLU A 7 2.06 15.87 16.34
CA GLU A 7 2.35 15.32 15.03
C GLU A 7 3.50 14.31 15.09
N VAL A 8 3.38 13.26 14.31
CA VAL A 8 4.43 12.27 14.10
C VAL A 8 4.76 12.20 12.63
N SER A 9 5.94 11.66 12.26
CA SER A 9 6.39 11.67 10.89
C SER A 9 5.67 10.66 10.01
N ALA A 10 5.38 11.11 8.79
CA ALA A 10 4.84 10.27 7.73
C ALA A 10 5.29 10.84 6.39
N ARG A 11 5.50 9.97 5.40
CA ARG A 11 5.78 10.38 4.03
C ARG A 11 5.24 9.36 3.05
N GLY A 12 5.05 9.77 1.80
CA GLY A 12 4.53 8.91 0.76
C GLY A 12 5.47 8.84 -0.44
N ILE A 13 5.49 7.69 -1.10
CA ILE A 13 6.20 7.48 -2.36
C ILE A 13 5.18 6.95 -3.36
N ARG A 14 5.10 7.58 -4.54
CA ARG A 14 4.26 7.12 -5.63
C ARG A 14 5.11 6.33 -6.61
N PHE A 15 4.65 5.12 -6.91
CA PHE A 15 5.26 4.24 -7.92
C PHE A 15 4.37 4.26 -9.15
N SER A 16 4.94 4.44 -10.31
CA SER A 16 4.17 4.46 -11.56
C SER A 16 4.91 3.76 -12.68
N ILE A 17 4.13 3.17 -13.58
CA ILE A 17 4.62 2.60 -14.83
C ILE A 17 3.94 3.39 -15.94
N ASN A 18 4.74 3.98 -16.83
CA ASN A 18 4.25 4.75 -17.95
C ASN A 18 4.57 4.02 -19.25
N ARG A 19 3.66 4.10 -20.20
CA ARG A 19 3.83 3.50 -21.50
C ARG A 19 3.24 4.45 -22.56
N GLY A 20 4.09 4.91 -23.48
CA GLY A 20 3.67 5.85 -24.51
C GLY A 20 3.14 7.17 -23.96
N GLY A 21 3.68 7.65 -22.86
CA GLY A 21 3.25 8.90 -22.22
C GLY A 21 2.07 8.74 -21.26
N ASP A 22 1.43 7.58 -21.21
CA ASP A 22 0.29 7.31 -20.33
C ASP A 22 0.72 6.48 -19.12
N GLU A 23 0.17 6.83 -17.95
CA GLU A 23 0.35 6.02 -16.76
C GLU A 23 -0.55 4.78 -16.86
N VAL A 24 0.06 3.61 -16.89
CA VAL A 24 -0.66 2.34 -17.03
C VAL A 24 -0.76 1.56 -15.73
N ALA A 25 0.03 1.91 -14.73
CA ALA A 25 -0.04 1.29 -13.42
C ALA A 25 0.51 2.25 -12.37
N ARG A 26 0.00 2.14 -11.14
CA ARG A 26 0.50 2.93 -10.02
C ARG A 26 0.24 2.23 -8.69
N ALA A 27 1.01 2.60 -7.71
CA ALA A 27 0.79 2.23 -6.31
C ALA A 27 1.41 3.30 -5.41
N TYR A 28 0.99 3.34 -4.17
CA TYR A 28 1.53 4.25 -3.17
C TYR A 28 2.07 3.46 -2.01
N LEU A 29 3.21 3.89 -1.51
CA LEU A 29 3.77 3.42 -0.24
C LEU A 29 3.80 4.60 0.72
N TYR A 30 3.06 4.49 1.82
CA TYR A 30 3.16 5.44 2.92
C TYR A 30 4.05 4.85 3.99
N ILE A 31 4.99 5.65 4.47
CA ILE A 31 5.94 5.25 5.50
C ILE A 31 5.63 6.08 6.73
N MET A 32 5.23 5.41 7.80
CA MET A 32 4.68 6.04 8.99
C MET A 32 5.42 5.59 10.23
N GLY A 33 5.69 6.55 11.12
CA GLY A 33 6.29 6.27 12.39
C GLY A 33 5.35 6.63 13.55
N ASN A 34 5.58 5.98 14.67
CA ASN A 34 4.99 6.39 15.94
C ASN A 34 6.03 6.20 17.05
N ASP A 35 5.72 6.64 18.25
CA ASP A 35 6.69 6.62 19.34
C ASP A 35 6.86 5.26 20.01
N LEU A 36 6.10 4.26 19.56
CA LEU A 36 6.09 2.92 20.16
C LEU A 36 7.16 1.99 19.57
N HIS A 37 7.66 2.31 18.38
CA HIS A 37 8.64 1.50 17.67
C HIS A 37 9.74 2.39 17.10
N ASP A 38 10.98 1.91 17.14
CA ASP A 38 12.12 2.61 16.54
C ASP A 38 12.05 2.59 15.01
N ALA A 39 11.57 1.49 14.44
CA ALA A 39 11.42 1.37 12.99
C ALA A 39 10.04 1.85 12.55
N PRO A 40 9.93 2.44 11.34
CA PRO A 40 8.65 2.79 10.75
C PRO A 40 7.90 1.55 10.25
N PHE A 41 6.65 1.75 9.87
CA PHE A 41 5.89 0.73 9.13
C PHE A 41 5.40 1.31 7.81
N GLY A 42 5.10 0.43 6.87
CA GLY A 42 4.61 0.82 5.55
C GLY A 42 3.15 0.48 5.34
N LEU A 43 2.49 1.25 4.49
CA LEU A 43 1.12 1.00 4.05
C LEU A 43 1.09 1.07 2.53
N LEU A 44 0.73 -0.03 1.90
CA LEU A 44 0.52 -0.13 0.45
C LEU A 44 -0.93 0.27 0.14
N GLU A 45 -1.10 1.26 -0.72
CA GLU A 45 -2.41 1.81 -1.05
C GLU A 45 -2.57 2.04 -2.56
N ASP A 46 -3.83 2.06 -3.00
CA ASP A 46 -4.24 2.46 -4.35
C ASP A 46 -3.46 1.78 -5.48
N VAL A 47 -3.31 0.46 -5.40
CA VAL A 47 -2.73 -0.33 -6.48
C VAL A 47 -3.71 -0.37 -7.65
N TYR A 48 -3.25 0.12 -8.79
CA TYR A 48 -4.06 0.19 -10.00
C TYR A 48 -3.25 -0.25 -11.20
N VAL A 49 -3.86 -1.05 -12.06
CA VAL A 49 -3.33 -1.42 -13.38
C VAL A 49 -4.44 -1.15 -14.40
N ALA A 50 -4.11 -0.42 -15.45
CA ALA A 50 -5.05 -0.13 -16.52
C ALA A 50 -5.60 -1.43 -17.11
N GLU A 51 -6.89 -1.45 -17.45
CA GLU A 51 -7.58 -2.66 -17.91
C GLU A 51 -6.88 -3.28 -19.12
N SER A 52 -6.43 -2.46 -20.06
CA SER A 52 -5.72 -2.91 -21.26
C SER A 52 -4.36 -3.58 -20.98
N GLU A 53 -3.81 -3.37 -19.79
CA GLU A 53 -2.49 -3.87 -19.40
C GLU A 53 -2.58 -5.00 -18.37
N ARG A 54 -3.78 -5.40 -17.99
CA ARG A 54 -3.98 -6.48 -17.01
C ARG A 54 -3.61 -7.82 -17.60
N GLY A 55 -3.07 -8.71 -16.76
CA GLY A 55 -2.61 -10.02 -17.19
C GLY A 55 -1.15 -10.07 -17.64
N ALA A 56 -0.47 -8.92 -17.68
CA ALA A 56 0.94 -8.84 -18.08
C ALA A 56 1.91 -8.84 -16.90
N GLY A 57 1.41 -9.02 -15.67
CA GLY A 57 2.25 -9.07 -14.47
C GLY A 57 2.67 -7.72 -13.91
N LEU A 58 2.10 -6.62 -14.38
CA LEU A 58 2.47 -5.28 -13.92
C LEU A 58 2.13 -5.06 -12.44
N GLY A 59 0.97 -5.56 -12.00
CA GLY A 59 0.58 -5.46 -10.59
C GLY A 59 1.56 -6.18 -9.67
N THR A 60 1.97 -7.38 -10.05
CA THR A 60 2.97 -8.16 -9.32
C THR A 60 4.30 -7.41 -9.25
N GLN A 61 4.77 -6.92 -10.38
CA GLN A 61 6.04 -6.18 -10.47
C GLN A 61 6.00 -4.93 -9.60
N LEU A 62 4.90 -4.20 -9.65
CA LEU A 62 4.72 -2.97 -8.89
C LEU A 62 4.72 -3.23 -7.38
N VAL A 63 3.95 -4.23 -6.94
CA VAL A 63 3.88 -4.58 -5.51
C VAL A 63 5.22 -5.11 -5.01
N GLN A 64 5.94 -5.90 -5.82
CA GLN A 64 7.30 -6.35 -5.47
C GLN A 64 8.25 -5.18 -5.27
N ASP A 65 8.15 -4.15 -6.11
CA ASP A 65 8.98 -2.96 -5.98
C ASP A 65 8.64 -2.17 -4.71
N VAL A 66 7.36 -2.07 -4.38
CA VAL A 66 6.93 -1.46 -3.12
C VAL A 66 7.47 -2.23 -1.91
N ILE A 67 7.42 -3.56 -1.95
CA ILE A 67 7.96 -4.40 -0.88
C ILE A 67 9.47 -4.14 -0.71
N SER A 68 10.21 -4.09 -1.81
CA SER A 68 11.64 -3.79 -1.78
C SER A 68 11.93 -2.43 -1.18
N ALA A 69 11.18 -1.41 -1.60
CA ALA A 69 11.33 -0.05 -1.06
C ALA A 69 11.01 0.01 0.44
N ALA A 70 10.00 -0.71 0.90
CA ALA A 70 9.66 -0.78 2.32
C ALA A 70 10.80 -1.40 3.13
N ARG A 71 11.44 -2.46 2.60
CA ARG A 71 12.61 -3.07 3.24
C ARG A 71 13.80 -2.13 3.28
N GLU A 72 14.09 -1.47 2.17
CA GLU A 72 15.20 -0.49 2.08
C GLU A 72 15.02 0.66 3.05
N THR A 73 13.79 1.06 3.30
CA THR A 73 13.47 2.15 4.24
C THR A 73 13.49 1.69 5.70
N GLY A 74 13.63 0.40 5.94
CA GLY A 74 13.68 -0.16 7.30
C GLY A 74 12.33 -0.39 7.94
N CYS A 75 11.27 -0.48 7.17
CA CYS A 75 9.94 -0.79 7.70
C CYS A 75 9.94 -2.17 8.36
N TYR A 76 9.39 -2.27 9.58
CA TYR A 76 9.32 -3.57 10.26
C TYR A 76 8.11 -4.39 9.83
N LYS A 77 7.13 -3.77 9.19
CA LYS A 77 5.98 -4.45 8.58
C LYS A 77 5.45 -3.62 7.41
N LEU A 78 4.73 -4.28 6.51
CA LEU A 78 4.02 -3.63 5.42
C LEU A 78 2.56 -4.10 5.48
N LEU A 79 1.65 -3.16 5.60
CA LEU A 79 0.23 -3.40 5.59
C LEU A 79 -0.31 -3.19 4.18
N ALA A 80 -1.28 -4.00 3.79
CA ALA A 80 -2.02 -3.81 2.56
C ALA A 80 -3.49 -4.11 2.84
N THR A 81 -4.38 -3.34 2.24
CA THR A 81 -5.81 -3.54 2.39
C THR A 81 -6.44 -3.88 1.04
N SER A 82 -7.53 -4.61 1.08
CA SER A 82 -8.31 -4.91 -0.11
C SER A 82 -9.74 -5.20 0.30
N ARG A 83 -10.66 -4.85 -0.59
CA ARG A 83 -12.08 -5.14 -0.38
C ARG A 83 -12.31 -6.65 -0.40
N THR A 84 -13.22 -7.12 0.43
CA THR A 84 -13.62 -8.54 0.46
C THR A 84 -14.12 -9.03 -0.89
N SER A 85 -14.63 -8.13 -1.73
CA SER A 85 -15.15 -8.44 -3.06
C SER A 85 -14.08 -8.65 -4.13
N ARG A 86 -12.80 -8.59 -3.78
CA ARG A 86 -11.69 -8.70 -4.73
C ARG A 86 -10.77 -9.88 -4.44
N PRO A 87 -11.24 -11.11 -4.64
CA PRO A 87 -10.45 -12.30 -4.30
C PRO A 87 -9.15 -12.44 -5.10
N LYS A 88 -9.10 -11.92 -6.33
CA LYS A 88 -7.86 -11.97 -7.14
C LYS A 88 -6.75 -11.11 -6.55
N VAL A 89 -7.10 -9.98 -5.93
CA VAL A 89 -6.13 -9.13 -5.24
C VAL A 89 -5.63 -9.84 -3.99
N HIS A 90 -6.50 -10.54 -3.27
CA HIS A 90 -6.12 -11.33 -2.11
C HIS A 90 -5.13 -12.43 -2.49
N GLU A 91 -5.37 -13.13 -3.61
CA GLU A 91 -4.46 -14.14 -4.13
C GLU A 91 -3.09 -13.56 -4.48
N LEU A 92 -3.08 -12.38 -5.11
CA LEU A 92 -1.83 -11.68 -5.43
C LEU A 92 -1.03 -11.39 -4.17
N TYR A 93 -1.66 -10.81 -3.16
CA TYR A 93 -0.99 -10.46 -1.92
C TYR A 93 -0.46 -11.71 -1.20
N GLU A 94 -1.27 -12.75 -1.08
CA GLU A 94 -0.86 -13.99 -0.44
C GLU A 94 0.31 -14.65 -1.18
N ARG A 95 0.29 -14.65 -2.52
CA ARG A 95 1.37 -15.18 -3.33
C ARG A 95 2.68 -14.41 -3.13
N LEU A 96 2.60 -13.12 -2.85
CA LEU A 96 3.75 -12.26 -2.62
C LEU A 96 4.23 -12.26 -1.16
N GLY A 97 3.57 -13.01 -0.29
CA GLY A 97 4.01 -13.20 1.09
C GLY A 97 3.23 -12.46 2.14
N PHE A 98 2.12 -11.83 1.78
CA PHE A 98 1.23 -11.21 2.78
C PHE A 98 0.36 -12.27 3.43
N ASP A 99 0.15 -12.13 4.73
CA ASP A 99 -0.80 -12.94 5.49
C ASP A 99 -2.11 -12.17 5.64
N ARG A 100 -3.23 -12.89 5.67
CA ARG A 100 -4.51 -12.30 6.06
C ARG A 100 -4.49 -12.11 7.57
N TYR A 101 -4.25 -10.88 7.99
CA TYR A 101 -3.95 -10.62 9.38
C TYR A 101 -5.13 -10.12 10.21
N GLY A 102 -6.08 -9.42 9.59
CA GLY A 102 -7.21 -8.84 10.31
C GLY A 102 -8.26 -8.25 9.40
N LEU A 103 -9.16 -7.51 9.98
CA LEU A 103 -10.26 -6.84 9.29
C LEU A 103 -9.95 -5.36 9.12
N GLU A 104 -10.41 -4.79 8.01
CA GLU A 104 -10.40 -3.35 7.79
C GLU A 104 -11.74 -2.76 8.21
N PHE A 105 -11.68 -1.67 8.96
CA PHE A 105 -12.88 -0.88 9.29
C PHE A 105 -12.75 0.48 8.64
N ARG A 106 -13.83 0.94 8.03
CA ARG A 106 -13.85 2.20 7.29
C ARG A 106 -15.07 3.02 7.68
N MET A 107 -14.86 4.30 7.92
CA MET A 107 -15.92 5.28 8.09
C MET A 107 -15.71 6.36 7.04
N ASN A 108 -16.70 6.61 6.19
CA ASN A 108 -16.64 7.71 5.23
C ASN A 108 -16.97 9.01 5.96
N LEU A 109 -16.07 9.98 5.87
CA LEU A 109 -16.20 11.26 6.58
C LEU A 109 -16.68 12.39 5.67
N SER A 110 -16.89 12.11 4.40
CA SER A 110 -17.43 13.06 3.44
C SER A 110 -18.49 12.38 2.59
N LEU A 111 -19.34 13.19 1.93
CA LEU A 111 -20.39 12.70 1.02
C LEU A 111 -19.88 12.51 -0.41
N ALA A 112 -18.65 12.90 -0.68
CA ALA A 112 -18.05 12.78 -2.01
C ALA A 112 -17.53 11.39 -2.32
#